data_759b071496cca9940ba59f67e462f6e6
#
_entry.id   759b071496cca9940ba59f67e462f6e6
#
_cell.length_a   1.000
_cell.length_b   1.000
_cell.length_c   1.000
_cell.angle_alpha   90.00
_cell.angle_beta   90.00
_cell.angle_gamma   90.00
#
_symmetry.space_group_name_H-M   'P 1'
#
loop_
_entity.id
_entity.type
_entity.pdbx_description
1 polymer ?
#
loop_
_entity_poly.entity_id
_entity_poly.type
_entity_poly.pdbx_seq_one_letter_code
_entity_poly.pdbx_strand_id
1 'polypeptide(L)'
;NSHNLPELVLSEQDVWTEPSVVDLSKSSFDLKFKAYNLGRAFRDSVFVELKQELPDGSDTIYSKFIPGILNEDTITFSVINQPETSIGQNIFTISIDLPISTIQEAYDESGNNRIQYLMNISSNSMIPVWPYDLSIVGNPTDTLRVSTINPLESSNTYYFEIDTNIQFSSPFLKTQSIVSKGGVIEAIPGNWSNSISTLNDSLFFEDSVVYYWRSRPDSSVVNWKVRSFQYIPKKWGWSQSH
;
A
#
# COMPACT_ATOMS: atom_id res chain seq x y z
N ASN A 1 -22.79 7.88 43.91
CA ASN A 1 -21.37 7.48 44.10
C ASN A 1 -20.84 6.82 42.83
N SER A 2 -20.62 7.61 41.81
CA SER A 2 -20.09 7.18 40.50
C SER A 2 -18.65 6.63 40.56
N HIS A 3 -17.91 6.87 41.63
CA HIS A 3 -16.50 6.45 41.77
C HIS A 3 -16.29 4.96 42.16
N ASN A 4 -17.35 4.18 42.27
CA ASN A 4 -17.24 2.76 42.67
C ASN A 4 -17.28 1.78 41.47
N LEU A 5 -17.50 2.28 40.27
CA LEU A 5 -17.54 1.50 39.04
C LEU A 5 -16.39 1.90 38.12
N PRO A 6 -15.92 1.03 37.21
CA PRO A 6 -15.06 1.41 36.09
C PRO A 6 -15.73 2.47 35.25
N GLU A 7 -14.91 3.19 34.44
CA GLU A 7 -15.34 4.15 33.43
C GLU A 7 -14.32 4.15 32.31
N LEU A 8 -14.62 3.44 31.25
CA LEU A 8 -13.73 3.29 30.09
C LEU A 8 -13.93 4.46 29.13
N VAL A 9 -12.83 4.97 28.59
CA VAL A 9 -12.86 6.14 27.71
C VAL A 9 -11.84 5.97 26.59
N LEU A 10 -12.28 6.26 25.39
CA LEU A 10 -11.45 6.41 24.20
C LEU A 10 -11.36 7.86 23.75
N SER A 11 -10.25 8.25 23.11
CA SER A 11 -10.04 9.58 22.56
C SER A 11 -9.50 9.48 21.14
N GLU A 12 -10.08 10.21 20.19
CA GLU A 12 -9.61 10.26 18.81
C GLU A 12 -8.18 10.82 18.71
N GLN A 13 -7.75 11.65 19.65
CA GLN A 13 -6.42 12.24 19.69
C GLN A 13 -5.33 11.24 20.10
N ASP A 14 -5.72 10.14 20.70
CA ASP A 14 -4.82 9.09 21.17
C ASP A 14 -4.81 7.87 20.25
N VAL A 15 -5.09 8.07 18.96
CA VAL A 15 -5.01 7.05 17.90
C VAL A 15 -3.86 7.39 16.96
N TRP A 16 -3.01 6.42 16.66
CA TRP A 16 -1.91 6.55 15.71
C TRP A 16 -1.62 5.25 14.98
N THR A 17 -0.81 5.31 13.95
CA THR A 17 -0.35 4.14 13.20
C THR A 17 1.17 4.00 13.24
N GLU A 18 1.66 2.78 13.10
CA GLU A 18 3.05 2.46 12.86
C GLU A 18 3.18 1.59 11.60
N PRO A 19 3.80 2.15 10.53
CA PRO A 19 4.40 3.48 10.41
C PRO A 19 3.35 4.61 10.44
N SER A 20 3.79 5.85 10.74
CA SER A 20 2.90 7.02 10.81
C SER A 20 2.28 7.42 9.47
N VAL A 21 2.92 7.05 8.37
CA VAL A 21 2.37 7.15 7.02
C VAL A 21 2.16 5.73 6.52
N VAL A 22 0.91 5.41 6.21
CA VAL A 22 0.52 4.08 5.72
C VAL A 22 0.36 4.13 4.22
N ASP A 23 1.06 3.23 3.56
CA ASP A 23 1.00 3.00 2.13
C ASP A 23 1.01 1.49 1.82
N LEU A 24 0.99 1.13 0.55
CA LEU A 24 1.03 -0.26 0.11
C LEU A 24 2.45 -0.86 0.02
N SER A 25 3.48 -0.23 0.59
CA SER A 25 4.83 -0.80 0.63
C SER A 25 4.92 -2.04 1.51
N LYS A 26 4.03 -2.15 2.49
CA LYS A 26 3.93 -3.28 3.41
C LYS A 26 2.57 -3.95 3.32
N SER A 27 2.53 -5.24 3.63
CA SER A 27 1.29 -6.02 3.66
C SER A 27 0.39 -5.73 4.86
N SER A 28 0.92 -5.07 5.89
CA SER A 28 0.18 -4.69 7.11
C SER A 28 0.82 -3.50 7.79
N PHE A 29 0.05 -2.86 8.66
CA PHE A 29 0.49 -1.81 9.57
C PHE A 29 -0.18 -2.02 10.94
N ASP A 30 0.38 -1.40 11.97
CA ASP A 30 -0.23 -1.42 13.29
C ASP A 30 -1.05 -0.14 13.51
N LEU A 31 -2.33 -0.31 13.87
CA LEU A 31 -3.16 0.76 14.41
C LEU A 31 -3.15 0.63 15.93
N LYS A 32 -2.75 1.71 16.58
CA LYS A 32 -2.59 1.78 18.05
C LYS A 32 -3.45 2.88 18.62
N PHE A 33 -3.99 2.65 19.78
CA PHE A 33 -4.74 3.66 20.52
C PHE A 33 -4.63 3.44 22.02
N LYS A 34 -4.83 4.52 22.77
CA LYS A 34 -4.92 4.45 24.23
C LYS A 34 -6.37 4.30 24.67
N ALA A 35 -6.58 3.45 25.65
CA ALA A 35 -7.84 3.35 26.38
C ALA A 35 -7.58 3.71 27.85
N TYR A 36 -8.47 4.49 28.42
CA TYR A 36 -8.38 4.97 29.81
C TYR A 36 -9.48 4.38 30.65
N ASN A 37 -9.18 4.18 31.93
CA ASN A 37 -10.17 3.91 32.95
C ASN A 37 -10.15 5.06 33.98
N LEU A 38 -11.18 5.91 33.93
CA LEU A 38 -11.32 7.07 34.79
C LEU A 38 -12.05 6.72 36.13
N GLY A 39 -12.50 5.48 36.24
CA GLY A 39 -13.21 5.00 37.40
C GLY A 39 -12.40 4.01 38.28
N ARG A 40 -13.08 3.04 38.84
CA ARG A 40 -12.45 2.01 39.67
C ARG A 40 -11.67 1.02 38.80
N ALA A 41 -10.44 0.71 39.20
CA ALA A 41 -9.65 -0.34 38.56
C ALA A 41 -10.35 -1.71 38.65
N PHE A 42 -10.31 -2.48 37.57
CA PHE A 42 -10.88 -3.81 37.45
C PHE A 42 -9.91 -4.77 36.77
N ARG A 43 -10.16 -6.07 36.86
CA ARG A 43 -9.26 -7.11 36.33
C ARG A 43 -9.94 -8.04 35.33
N ASP A 44 -11.25 -7.92 35.17
CA ASP A 44 -12.00 -8.74 34.23
C ASP A 44 -11.60 -8.39 32.80
N SER A 45 -11.67 -9.36 31.90
CA SER A 45 -11.30 -9.13 30.48
C SER A 45 -12.34 -8.22 29.82
N VAL A 46 -11.84 -7.33 28.96
CA VAL A 46 -12.63 -6.38 28.19
C VAL A 46 -12.58 -6.74 26.71
N PHE A 47 -13.72 -6.72 26.04
CA PHE A 47 -13.81 -6.89 24.61
C PHE A 47 -13.42 -5.60 23.89
N VAL A 48 -12.60 -5.71 22.85
CA VAL A 48 -12.18 -4.58 22.01
C VAL A 48 -12.37 -4.95 20.55
N GLU A 49 -13.00 -4.05 19.82
CA GLU A 49 -13.26 -4.19 18.40
C GLU A 49 -12.70 -3.01 17.61
N LEU A 50 -12.09 -3.32 16.47
CA LEU A 50 -11.69 -2.38 15.44
C LEU A 50 -12.41 -2.77 14.15
N LYS A 51 -13.35 -1.94 13.69
CA LYS A 51 -13.99 -2.07 12.40
C LYS A 51 -13.34 -1.12 11.40
N GLN A 52 -12.80 -1.63 10.32
CA GLN A 52 -12.31 -0.86 9.17
C GLN A 52 -13.37 -0.86 8.08
N GLU A 53 -13.85 0.31 7.71
CA GLU A 53 -14.68 0.53 6.53
C GLU A 53 -13.78 1.02 5.39
N LEU A 54 -13.76 0.27 4.30
CA LEU A 54 -12.91 0.49 3.14
C LEU A 54 -13.56 1.49 2.17
N PRO A 55 -12.76 2.13 1.28
CA PRO A 55 -13.28 3.09 0.29
C PRO A 55 -14.35 2.55 -0.66
N ASP A 56 -14.41 1.24 -0.87
CA ASP A 56 -15.45 0.58 -1.70
C ASP A 56 -16.74 0.27 -0.92
N GLY A 57 -16.80 0.62 0.38
CA GLY A 57 -17.94 0.37 1.27
C GLY A 57 -17.95 -1.01 1.91
N SER A 58 -16.99 -1.88 1.60
CA SER A 58 -16.81 -3.13 2.34
C SER A 58 -16.18 -2.89 3.70
N ASP A 59 -16.32 -3.83 4.63
CA ASP A 59 -15.74 -3.72 5.95
C ASP A 59 -14.96 -4.96 6.39
N THR A 60 -14.01 -4.74 7.31
CA THR A 60 -13.24 -5.79 7.96
C THR A 60 -13.25 -5.54 9.47
N ILE A 61 -13.50 -6.60 10.25
CA ILE A 61 -13.57 -6.51 11.69
C ILE A 61 -12.41 -7.28 12.32
N TYR A 62 -11.71 -6.60 13.21
CA TYR A 62 -10.69 -7.16 14.10
C TYR A 62 -11.20 -7.07 15.53
N SER A 63 -11.07 -8.15 16.29
CA SER A 63 -11.52 -8.14 17.70
C SER A 63 -10.64 -9.01 18.58
N LYS A 64 -10.59 -8.66 19.86
CA LYS A 64 -9.91 -9.44 20.89
C LYS A 64 -10.39 -9.08 22.27
N PHE A 65 -10.17 -9.99 23.24
CA PHE A 65 -10.23 -9.68 24.66
C PHE A 65 -8.86 -9.20 25.16
N ILE A 66 -8.86 -8.18 25.99
CA ILE A 66 -7.67 -7.67 26.67
C ILE A 66 -7.87 -7.79 28.19
N PRO A 67 -6.80 -7.81 29.00
CA PRO A 67 -6.92 -7.70 30.45
C PRO A 67 -7.61 -6.40 30.85
N GLY A 68 -8.19 -6.37 32.04
CA GLY A 68 -8.81 -5.17 32.59
C GLY A 68 -7.85 -4.00 32.70
N ILE A 69 -8.34 -2.82 32.41
CA ILE A 69 -7.56 -1.58 32.39
C ILE A 69 -7.54 -0.98 33.80
N LEU A 70 -6.35 -0.84 34.37
CA LEU A 70 -6.22 -0.26 35.74
C LEU A 70 -6.31 1.27 35.71
N ASN A 71 -5.66 1.92 34.77
CA ASN A 71 -5.64 3.38 34.57
C ASN A 71 -5.60 3.74 33.09
N GLU A 72 -4.58 3.31 32.37
CA GLU A 72 -4.45 3.41 30.92
C GLU A 72 -3.77 2.17 30.34
N ASP A 73 -4.09 1.86 29.09
CA ASP A 73 -3.39 0.82 28.35
C ASP A 73 -3.31 1.21 26.86
N THR A 74 -2.27 0.73 26.18
CA THR A 74 -2.10 0.89 24.73
C THR A 74 -2.48 -0.39 24.03
N ILE A 75 -3.48 -0.30 23.16
CA ILE A 75 -4.01 -1.44 22.42
C ILE A 75 -3.53 -1.34 20.97
N THR A 76 -3.06 -2.46 20.43
CA THR A 76 -2.53 -2.55 19.07
C THR A 76 -3.33 -3.57 18.26
N PHE A 77 -3.75 -3.21 17.07
CA PHE A 77 -4.25 -4.13 16.05
C PHE A 77 -3.33 -4.09 14.83
N SER A 78 -2.94 -5.27 14.34
CA SER A 78 -2.27 -5.39 13.05
C SER A 78 -3.32 -5.45 11.95
N VAL A 79 -3.36 -4.41 11.12
CA VAL A 79 -4.33 -4.24 10.04
C VAL A 79 -3.70 -4.67 8.72
N ILE A 80 -4.41 -5.51 7.97
CA ILE A 80 -3.93 -6.01 6.68
C ILE A 80 -4.24 -4.99 5.57
N ASN A 81 -3.23 -4.62 4.80
CA ASN A 81 -3.40 -3.84 3.59
C ASN A 81 -4.04 -4.69 2.49
N GLN A 82 -5.13 -4.20 1.92
CA GLN A 82 -5.82 -4.82 0.80
C GLN A 82 -5.55 -3.96 -0.46
N PRO A 83 -4.64 -4.38 -1.37
CA PRO A 83 -4.10 -3.50 -2.41
C PRO A 83 -5.13 -2.91 -3.37
N GLU A 84 -6.26 -3.61 -3.57
CA GLU A 84 -7.31 -3.18 -4.50
C GLU A 84 -8.37 -2.30 -3.85
N THR A 85 -8.58 -2.43 -2.55
CA THR A 85 -9.73 -1.82 -1.84
C THR A 85 -9.33 -0.83 -0.74
N SER A 86 -8.10 -0.92 -0.19
CA SER A 86 -7.67 -0.03 0.90
C SER A 86 -7.24 1.37 0.45
N ILE A 87 -6.96 1.59 -0.86
CA ILE A 87 -6.45 2.88 -1.33
C ILE A 87 -7.52 3.95 -1.22
N GLY A 88 -7.22 5.02 -0.50
CA GLY A 88 -8.14 6.13 -0.26
C GLY A 88 -8.49 6.30 1.21
N GLN A 89 -9.63 6.93 1.48
CA GLN A 89 -10.09 7.18 2.84
C GLN A 89 -10.68 5.93 3.46
N ASN A 90 -10.08 5.48 4.55
CA ASN A 90 -10.58 4.40 5.40
C ASN A 90 -11.14 5.00 6.68
N ILE A 91 -12.25 4.44 7.19
CA ILE A 91 -12.87 4.84 8.45
C ILE A 91 -12.67 3.70 9.44
N PHE A 92 -11.95 3.96 10.51
CA PHE A 92 -11.76 3.03 11.61
C PHE A 92 -12.69 3.38 12.75
N THR A 93 -13.64 2.49 13.05
CA THR A 93 -14.46 2.58 14.25
C THR A 93 -13.83 1.70 15.32
N ILE A 94 -13.41 2.31 16.41
CA ILE A 94 -12.78 1.65 17.56
C ILE A 94 -13.80 1.60 18.68
N SER A 95 -14.02 0.42 19.26
CA SER A 95 -14.97 0.22 20.35
C SER A 95 -14.32 -0.59 21.46
N ILE A 96 -14.59 -0.21 22.70
CA ILE A 96 -14.20 -0.93 23.91
C ILE A 96 -15.45 -1.30 24.69
N ASP A 97 -15.49 -2.51 25.24
CA ASP A 97 -16.66 -3.13 25.91
C ASP A 97 -17.95 -3.11 25.06
N LEU A 98 -17.81 -2.99 23.73
CA LEU A 98 -18.88 -2.99 22.74
C LEU A 98 -18.46 -3.82 21.51
N PRO A 99 -19.39 -4.54 20.83
CA PRO A 99 -20.80 -4.72 21.16
C PRO A 99 -21.05 -5.73 22.29
N ILE A 100 -19.99 -6.36 22.81
CA ILE A 100 -20.07 -7.30 23.95
C ILE A 100 -19.69 -6.54 25.20
N SER A 101 -20.69 -6.07 25.92
CA SER A 101 -20.48 -5.42 27.20
C SER A 101 -20.36 -6.47 28.32
N THR A 102 -19.25 -6.41 29.03
CA THR A 102 -18.94 -7.28 30.19
C THR A 102 -18.70 -6.47 31.46
N ILE A 103 -18.54 -5.16 31.33
CA ILE A 103 -18.21 -4.25 32.42
C ILE A 103 -19.39 -3.33 32.67
N GLN A 104 -19.87 -3.28 33.92
CA GLN A 104 -20.85 -2.28 34.33
C GLN A 104 -20.12 -0.96 34.61
N GLU A 105 -20.38 0.06 33.81
CA GLU A 105 -19.76 1.37 33.92
C GLU A 105 -20.63 2.39 34.70
N ALA A 106 -20.00 3.51 35.06
CA ALA A 106 -20.67 4.57 35.84
C ALA A 106 -21.56 5.45 34.96
N TYR A 107 -21.25 5.59 33.68
CA TYR A 107 -21.96 6.43 32.70
C TYR A 107 -22.37 5.61 31.48
N ASP A 108 -23.03 6.28 30.54
CA ASP A 108 -23.52 5.65 29.32
C ASP A 108 -22.34 5.22 28.39
N GLU A 109 -22.20 3.93 28.21
CA GLU A 109 -21.17 3.26 27.40
C GLU A 109 -21.18 3.71 25.92
N SER A 110 -22.29 4.24 25.40
CA SER A 110 -22.41 4.62 23.99
C SER A 110 -21.69 5.94 23.65
N GLY A 111 -21.36 6.76 24.65
CA GLY A 111 -20.83 8.11 24.46
C GLY A 111 -19.30 8.22 24.38
N ASN A 112 -18.58 7.34 25.09
CA ASN A 112 -17.13 7.44 25.27
C ASN A 112 -16.38 6.13 24.98
N ASN A 113 -17.09 5.02 24.80
CA ASN A 113 -16.54 3.69 24.47
C ASN A 113 -16.40 3.44 22.98
N ARG A 114 -16.73 4.40 22.15
CA ARG A 114 -16.61 4.32 20.69
C ARG A 114 -16.13 5.62 20.11
N ILE A 115 -15.15 5.51 19.22
CA ILE A 115 -14.59 6.65 18.45
C ILE A 115 -14.43 6.26 16.98
N GLN A 116 -14.27 7.27 16.12
CA GLN A 116 -13.91 7.08 14.72
C GLN A 116 -12.58 7.75 14.43
N TYR A 117 -11.76 7.09 13.64
CA TYR A 117 -10.49 7.58 13.16
C TYR A 117 -10.44 7.48 11.63
N LEU A 118 -10.24 8.63 10.98
CA LEU A 118 -10.17 8.74 9.53
C LEU A 118 -8.71 8.70 9.09
N MET A 119 -8.40 7.82 8.14
CA MET A 119 -7.04 7.68 7.62
C MET A 119 -7.05 7.47 6.12
N ASN A 120 -6.15 8.18 5.42
CA ASN A 120 -5.87 7.91 4.03
C ASN A 120 -4.72 6.91 3.89
N ILE A 121 -4.97 5.82 3.16
CA ILE A 121 -3.93 4.88 2.72
C ILE A 121 -3.53 5.28 1.30
N SER A 122 -2.25 5.59 1.11
CA SER A 122 -1.74 5.99 -0.18
C SER A 122 -1.26 4.78 -0.99
N SER A 123 -1.43 4.87 -2.31
CA SER A 123 -0.81 3.92 -3.22
C SER A 123 0.64 4.33 -3.47
N ASN A 124 1.55 3.38 -3.34
CA ASN A 124 2.91 3.51 -3.85
C ASN A 124 3.08 2.89 -5.25
N SER A 125 1.97 2.63 -5.94
CA SER A 125 1.96 2.13 -7.30
C SER A 125 2.50 3.15 -8.30
N MET A 126 2.74 2.71 -9.51
CA MET A 126 3.23 3.54 -10.61
C MET A 126 2.39 3.34 -11.87
N ILE A 127 2.39 4.35 -12.72
CA ILE A 127 1.69 4.35 -14.00
C ILE A 127 2.74 4.38 -15.10
N PRO A 128 2.81 3.37 -15.99
CA PRO A 128 3.63 3.43 -17.19
C PRO A 128 3.25 4.63 -18.06
N VAL A 129 4.23 5.49 -18.40
CA VAL A 129 4.02 6.73 -19.15
C VAL A 129 4.51 6.58 -20.58
N TRP A 130 5.68 5.95 -20.78
CA TRP A 130 6.29 5.80 -22.10
C TRP A 130 7.19 4.55 -22.15
N PRO A 131 7.19 3.79 -23.25
CA PRO A 131 6.28 3.82 -24.41
C PRO A 131 4.83 3.53 -24.00
N TYR A 132 3.87 4.12 -24.72
CA TYR A 132 2.44 3.82 -24.52
C TYR A 132 2.16 2.36 -24.91
N ASP A 133 1.11 1.81 -24.29
CA ASP A 133 0.67 0.48 -24.66
C ASP A 133 0.25 0.43 -26.13
N LEU A 134 0.69 -0.63 -26.84
CA LEU A 134 0.47 -0.83 -28.26
C LEU A 134 1.03 0.29 -29.16
N SER A 135 2.02 1.06 -28.70
CA SER A 135 2.63 2.10 -29.51
C SER A 135 3.66 1.56 -30.51
N ILE A 136 3.91 2.34 -31.56
CA ILE A 136 5.07 2.19 -32.45
C ILE A 136 6.12 3.20 -32.01
N VAL A 137 7.32 2.71 -31.71
CA VAL A 137 8.48 3.50 -31.31
C VAL A 137 9.49 3.55 -32.46
N GLY A 138 9.91 4.73 -32.81
CA GLY A 138 10.81 4.94 -33.99
C GLY A 138 12.30 5.07 -33.67
N ASN A 139 12.64 5.10 -32.35
CA ASN A 139 14.01 5.23 -31.87
C ASN A 139 14.51 3.86 -31.36
N PRO A 140 15.69 3.37 -31.80
CA PRO A 140 16.22 2.07 -31.41
C PRO A 140 16.69 2.01 -29.92
N THR A 141 16.85 3.17 -29.30
CA THR A 141 17.35 3.29 -27.92
C THR A 141 16.48 4.26 -27.12
N ASP A 142 15.24 3.86 -26.84
CA ASP A 142 14.33 4.74 -26.11
C ASP A 142 14.35 4.46 -24.60
N THR A 143 13.88 5.43 -23.81
CA THR A 143 13.81 5.39 -22.36
C THR A 143 12.43 4.93 -21.92
N LEU A 144 12.36 3.95 -21.01
CA LEU A 144 11.09 3.58 -20.38
C LEU A 144 10.79 4.55 -19.23
N ARG A 145 9.57 5.09 -19.19
CA ARG A 145 9.15 6.07 -18.18
C ARG A 145 7.91 5.63 -17.46
N VAL A 146 7.92 5.84 -16.16
CA VAL A 146 6.77 5.66 -15.29
C VAL A 146 6.58 6.89 -14.41
N SER A 147 5.35 7.12 -13.94
CA SER A 147 5.05 8.13 -12.93
C SER A 147 4.56 7.43 -11.68
N THR A 148 5.09 7.78 -10.52
CA THR A 148 4.53 7.33 -9.24
C THR A 148 3.19 8.02 -8.99
N ILE A 149 2.26 7.33 -8.34
CA ILE A 149 0.96 7.92 -7.94
C ILE A 149 1.19 8.97 -6.85
N ASN A 150 2.12 8.72 -5.92
CA ASN A 150 2.53 9.70 -4.94
C ASN A 150 3.84 10.39 -5.41
N PRO A 151 3.79 11.64 -5.91
CA PRO A 151 5.00 12.34 -6.39
C PRO A 151 5.93 12.78 -5.26
N LEU A 152 5.45 12.76 -4.00
CA LEU A 152 6.22 13.12 -2.80
C LEU A 152 6.71 11.88 -2.03
N GLU A 153 6.65 10.71 -2.65
CA GLU A 153 7.13 9.47 -2.04
C GLU A 153 8.60 9.59 -1.65
N SER A 154 8.95 9.05 -0.50
CA SER A 154 10.35 8.92 -0.07
C SER A 154 11.12 8.00 -1.02
N SER A 155 12.45 7.98 -0.91
CA SER A 155 13.29 7.13 -1.76
C SER A 155 12.85 5.66 -1.69
N ASN A 156 12.60 5.08 -2.85
CA ASN A 156 12.21 3.69 -3.03
C ASN A 156 12.97 3.08 -4.21
N THR A 157 12.98 1.75 -4.31
CA THR A 157 13.55 1.01 -5.46
C THR A 157 12.43 0.70 -6.45
N TYR A 158 12.71 0.94 -7.73
CA TYR A 158 11.78 0.67 -8.82
C TYR A 158 12.41 -0.33 -9.77
N TYR A 159 11.68 -1.39 -10.09
CA TYR A 159 12.13 -2.45 -10.97
C TYR A 159 11.49 -2.30 -12.33
N PHE A 160 12.31 -2.46 -13.37
CA PHE A 160 11.92 -2.50 -14.76
C PHE A 160 12.38 -3.79 -15.38
N GLU A 161 11.53 -4.38 -16.21
CA GLU A 161 11.86 -5.52 -17.04
C GLU A 161 11.34 -5.32 -18.44
N ILE A 162 12.10 -5.78 -19.42
CA ILE A 162 11.71 -5.78 -20.83
C ILE A 162 12.09 -7.09 -21.49
N ASP A 163 11.19 -7.62 -22.31
CA ASP A 163 11.36 -8.88 -23.00
C ASP A 163 10.64 -8.84 -24.37
N THR A 164 10.98 -9.77 -25.24
CA THR A 164 10.25 -10.06 -26.47
C THR A 164 9.11 -11.06 -26.28
N ASN A 165 8.93 -11.54 -25.04
CA ASN A 165 7.91 -12.50 -24.65
C ASN A 165 7.09 -11.93 -23.47
N ILE A 166 5.76 -11.99 -23.57
CA ILE A 166 4.84 -11.51 -22.53
C ILE A 166 4.98 -12.25 -21.19
N GLN A 167 5.52 -13.47 -21.18
CA GLN A 167 5.82 -14.24 -19.95
C GLN A 167 7.14 -13.80 -19.29
N PHE A 168 7.91 -12.88 -19.90
CA PHE A 168 9.21 -12.44 -19.39
C PHE A 168 10.19 -13.60 -19.12
N SER A 169 10.30 -14.51 -20.07
CA SER A 169 11.08 -15.76 -19.95
C SER A 169 11.99 -16.04 -21.14
N SER A 170 12.18 -15.08 -22.08
CA SER A 170 13.06 -15.27 -23.23
C SER A 170 14.53 -15.01 -22.85
N PRO A 171 15.48 -15.47 -23.65
CA PRO A 171 16.90 -15.13 -23.49
C PRO A 171 17.20 -13.63 -23.63
N PHE A 172 16.29 -12.84 -24.22
CA PHE A 172 16.41 -11.39 -24.36
C PHE A 172 16.12 -10.66 -23.04
N LEU A 173 15.42 -11.27 -22.07
CA LEU A 173 15.00 -10.58 -20.83
C LEU A 173 16.09 -9.67 -20.27
N LYS A 174 15.78 -8.39 -20.15
CA LYS A 174 16.64 -7.39 -19.53
C LYS A 174 15.94 -6.75 -18.34
N THR A 175 16.70 -6.47 -17.31
CA THR A 175 16.21 -5.91 -16.05
C THR A 175 17.02 -4.68 -15.64
N GLN A 176 16.36 -3.72 -15.01
CA GLN A 176 17.02 -2.56 -14.40
C GLN A 176 16.34 -2.24 -13.07
N SER A 177 17.13 -1.88 -12.06
CA SER A 177 16.62 -1.36 -10.79
C SER A 177 17.11 0.06 -10.57
N ILE A 178 16.22 0.95 -10.14
CA ILE A 178 16.50 2.38 -9.97
C ILE A 178 16.04 2.81 -8.59
N VAL A 179 16.93 3.42 -7.82
CA VAL A 179 16.58 4.06 -6.55
C VAL A 179 16.27 5.52 -6.82
N SER A 180 15.06 5.95 -6.52
CA SER A 180 14.62 7.33 -6.75
C SER A 180 13.54 7.75 -5.75
N LYS A 181 13.31 9.04 -5.65
CA LYS A 181 12.11 9.61 -5.02
C LYS A 181 10.92 9.51 -5.96
N GLY A 182 9.72 9.77 -5.43
CA GLY A 182 8.52 9.85 -6.26
C GLY A 182 8.61 10.86 -7.41
N GLY A 183 7.69 10.78 -8.34
CA GLY A 183 7.63 11.56 -9.56
C GLY A 183 7.83 10.70 -10.81
N VAL A 184 8.50 11.24 -11.82
CA VAL A 184 8.82 10.49 -13.03
C VAL A 184 10.12 9.73 -12.85
N ILE A 185 10.07 8.42 -13.04
CA ILE A 185 11.21 7.52 -12.99
C ILE A 185 11.56 7.08 -14.41
N GLU A 186 12.83 7.20 -14.77
CA GLU A 186 13.31 6.92 -16.12
C GLU A 186 14.33 5.78 -16.14
N ALA A 187 13.98 4.68 -16.81
CA ALA A 187 14.90 3.60 -17.10
C ALA A 187 15.59 3.89 -18.46
N ILE A 188 16.76 4.49 -18.37
CA ILE A 188 17.55 4.88 -19.55
C ILE A 188 18.12 3.66 -20.28
N PRO A 189 18.49 3.77 -21.57
CA PRO A 189 19.00 2.64 -22.36
C PRO A 189 20.27 1.97 -21.83
N GLY A 190 21.08 2.65 -21.02
CA GLY A 190 22.26 2.08 -20.39
C GLY A 190 21.96 1.34 -19.09
N ASN A 191 22.92 0.50 -18.63
CA ASN A 191 22.90 -0.17 -17.32
C ASN A 191 21.79 -1.23 -17.15
N TRP A 192 21.42 -1.92 -18.19
CA TRP A 192 20.54 -3.08 -18.13
C TRP A 192 21.33 -4.35 -17.82
N SER A 193 20.77 -5.23 -17.01
CA SER A 193 21.32 -6.56 -16.75
C SER A 193 20.61 -7.59 -17.62
N ASN A 194 21.35 -8.53 -18.16
CA ASN A 194 20.81 -9.66 -18.90
C ASN A 194 20.89 -10.91 -18.02
N SER A 195 19.95 -11.83 -18.16
CA SER A 195 19.91 -13.13 -17.43
C SER A 195 21.13 -14.01 -17.70
N ILE A 196 21.84 -13.78 -18.79
CA ILE A 196 23.00 -14.58 -19.24
C ILE A 196 24.34 -13.90 -18.91
N SER A 197 24.36 -12.58 -18.72
CA SER A 197 25.58 -11.80 -18.50
C SER A 197 25.39 -10.83 -17.32
N THR A 198 26.35 -10.84 -16.40
CA THR A 198 26.45 -9.88 -15.29
C THR A 198 26.99 -8.50 -15.73
N LEU A 199 27.29 -8.33 -17.02
CA LEU A 199 27.78 -7.08 -17.56
C LEU A 199 26.60 -6.13 -17.83
N ASN A 200 26.79 -4.86 -17.50
CA ASN A 200 25.87 -3.79 -17.86
C ASN A 200 25.72 -3.74 -19.38
N ASP A 201 24.53 -4.07 -19.85
CA ASP A 201 24.19 -4.11 -21.28
C ASP A 201 23.36 -2.86 -21.63
N SER A 202 23.34 -2.54 -22.90
CA SER A 202 22.53 -1.44 -23.42
C SER A 202 21.22 -1.98 -24.00
N LEU A 203 20.14 -1.26 -23.78
CA LEU A 203 18.87 -1.55 -24.40
C LEU A 203 18.89 -1.06 -25.85
N PHE A 204 18.74 -1.97 -26.78
CA PHE A 204 18.68 -1.69 -28.22
C PHE A 204 17.54 -2.53 -28.82
N PHE A 205 16.69 -1.88 -29.63
CA PHE A 205 15.52 -2.53 -30.23
C PHE A 205 15.84 -2.98 -31.66
N GLU A 206 15.38 -4.18 -31.99
CA GLU A 206 15.48 -4.75 -33.34
C GLU A 206 14.26 -4.39 -34.20
N ASP A 207 14.47 -4.12 -35.48
CA ASP A 207 13.42 -3.71 -36.41
C ASP A 207 12.26 -4.70 -36.48
N SER A 208 11.05 -4.18 -36.38
CA SER A 208 9.79 -4.92 -36.48
C SER A 208 9.52 -5.89 -35.34
N VAL A 209 10.32 -5.84 -34.25
CA VAL A 209 10.12 -6.68 -33.06
C VAL A 209 9.14 -6.01 -32.10
N VAL A 210 8.27 -6.83 -31.50
CA VAL A 210 7.38 -6.44 -30.40
C VAL A 210 8.09 -6.66 -29.07
N TYR A 211 8.04 -5.67 -28.21
CA TYR A 211 8.59 -5.69 -26.88
C TYR A 211 7.48 -5.57 -25.84
N TYR A 212 7.57 -6.37 -24.79
CA TYR A 212 6.77 -6.26 -23.59
C TYR A 212 7.65 -5.71 -22.48
N TRP A 213 7.15 -4.72 -21.76
CA TRP A 213 7.86 -4.18 -20.63
C TRP A 213 6.94 -4.04 -19.43
N ARG A 214 7.52 -4.15 -18.27
CA ARG A 214 6.78 -4.03 -17.02
C ARG A 214 7.59 -3.32 -15.95
N SER A 215 6.89 -2.73 -15.01
CA SER A 215 7.48 -2.02 -13.90
C SER A 215 6.69 -2.22 -12.62
N ARG A 216 7.39 -2.15 -11.50
CA ARG A 216 6.78 -2.13 -10.17
C ARG A 216 7.71 -1.43 -9.18
N PRO A 217 7.18 -0.83 -8.07
CA PRO A 217 7.99 -0.43 -6.94
C PRO A 217 8.48 -1.66 -6.16
N ASP A 218 9.43 -1.48 -5.26
CA ASP A 218 9.80 -2.50 -4.27
C ASP A 218 8.69 -2.58 -3.21
N SER A 219 7.73 -3.47 -3.45
CA SER A 219 6.57 -3.69 -2.62
C SER A 219 6.10 -5.12 -2.74
N SER A 220 5.73 -5.73 -1.61
CA SER A 220 5.20 -7.10 -1.57
C SER A 220 3.75 -7.21 -2.07
N VAL A 221 3.05 -6.07 -2.21
CA VAL A 221 1.61 -6.03 -2.50
C VAL A 221 1.26 -5.36 -3.83
N VAL A 222 2.22 -4.70 -4.49
CA VAL A 222 1.99 -4.04 -5.79
C VAL A 222 2.39 -4.95 -6.94
N ASN A 223 1.43 -5.21 -7.81
CA ASN A 223 1.63 -6.04 -8.99
C ASN A 223 2.38 -5.30 -10.11
N TRP A 224 3.01 -6.07 -10.98
CA TRP A 224 3.62 -5.58 -12.20
C TRP A 224 2.59 -4.88 -13.10
N LYS A 225 2.96 -3.71 -13.64
CA LYS A 225 2.20 -3.02 -14.68
C LYS A 225 2.86 -3.30 -16.02
N VAL A 226 2.18 -4.05 -16.86
CA VAL A 226 2.69 -4.51 -18.17
C VAL A 226 2.19 -3.61 -19.30
N ARG A 227 3.03 -3.34 -20.28
CA ARG A 227 2.76 -2.65 -21.55
C ARG A 227 3.51 -3.34 -22.68
N SER A 228 3.08 -3.07 -23.92
CA SER A 228 3.76 -3.53 -25.12
C SER A 228 3.95 -2.39 -26.10
N PHE A 229 4.99 -2.49 -26.92
CA PHE A 229 5.21 -1.61 -28.07
C PHE A 229 5.94 -2.35 -29.17
N GLN A 230 5.86 -1.83 -30.39
CA GLN A 230 6.64 -2.35 -31.52
C GLN A 230 7.68 -1.32 -31.96
N TYR A 231 8.91 -1.74 -32.13
CA TYR A 231 9.90 -0.88 -32.73
C TYR A 231 9.86 -0.98 -34.26
N ILE A 232 9.67 0.16 -34.95
CA ILE A 232 9.76 0.30 -36.39
C ILE A 232 10.59 1.56 -36.69
N PRO A 233 11.75 1.45 -37.32
CA PRO A 233 12.66 2.58 -37.53
C PRO A 233 11.98 3.81 -38.14
N LYS A 234 12.18 4.96 -37.50
CA LYS A 234 11.66 6.27 -37.92
C LYS A 234 10.13 6.37 -38.06
N LYS A 235 9.35 5.45 -37.43
CA LYS A 235 7.90 5.51 -37.40
C LYS A 235 7.41 5.71 -35.98
N TRP A 236 6.31 6.44 -35.80
CA TRP A 236 5.62 6.66 -34.57
C TRP A 236 4.12 6.52 -34.79
N GLY A 237 3.41 5.97 -33.85
CA GLY A 237 1.98 5.78 -33.93
C GLY A 237 1.48 4.69 -32.99
N TRP A 238 0.40 4.07 -33.40
CA TRP A 238 -0.25 2.98 -32.69
C TRP A 238 -0.29 1.75 -33.58
N SER A 239 0.00 0.60 -33.00
CA SER A 239 -0.22 -0.68 -33.66
C SER A 239 -1.58 -1.27 -33.27
N GLN A 240 -2.00 -2.32 -33.96
CA GLN A 240 -3.08 -3.17 -33.48
C GLN A 240 -2.56 -4.05 -32.33
N SER A 241 -3.49 -4.66 -31.59
CA SER A 241 -3.13 -5.56 -30.48
C SER A 241 -2.07 -6.58 -30.88
N HIS A 242 -1.10 -6.78 -30.02
CA HIS A 242 -0.02 -7.73 -30.18
C HIS A 242 -0.36 -9.07 -29.54
#